data_33354e395349402826f23b93fe94c94d
#
_entry.id   33354e395349402826f23b93fe94c94d
#
_cell.length_a   1.000
_cell.length_b   1.000
_cell.length_c   1.000
_cell.angle_alpha   90.00
_cell.angle_beta   90.00
_cell.angle_gamma   90.00
#
_symmetry.space_group_name_H-M   'P 1'
#
loop_
_entity.id
_entity.type
_entity.pdbx_description
1 polymer ?
#
loop_
_entity_poly.entity_id
_entity_poly.type
_entity_poly.pdbx_seq_one_letter_code
_entity_poly.pdbx_strand_id
1 'polypeptide(L)'
;MCCRTYYLLQRDLRELEENKYKGIVAFPVSEDQMTWEARIEGLKDTIWQGILLRLTITFTPEYNLAPPVVKFKTIPFHPNVDQNTGQPCIDFLDNPRKWKASYTLSSILLTLQVMLSNPVLEKPVNLEAAQILTESESMYKLIIQKIYRDTLLLDQVSSYSSEDSDKLIKAIKISFDDYHKTWSEIATSKAAECFRTPMLQNPAFLGHHHKWKKMERKHQKEWNLK
;
A
#
# COMPACT_ATOMS: atom_id res chain seq x y z
N MET A 1 -13.17 13.02 -15.89
CA MET A 1 -11.97 12.50 -15.15
C MET A 1 -11.17 13.68 -14.64
N CYS A 2 -10.82 13.72 -13.38
CA CYS A 2 -9.95 14.79 -12.89
C CYS A 2 -8.53 14.56 -13.42
N CYS A 3 -8.08 15.40 -14.32
CA CYS A 3 -6.78 15.29 -14.99
C CYS A 3 -5.61 15.14 -13.99
N ARG A 4 -5.71 15.78 -12.81
CA ARG A 4 -4.70 15.74 -11.75
C ARG A 4 -4.53 14.34 -11.15
N THR A 5 -5.61 13.72 -10.70
CA THR A 5 -5.58 12.38 -10.08
C THR A 5 -5.00 11.35 -11.04
N TYR A 6 -5.41 11.41 -12.31
CA TYR A 6 -4.84 10.55 -13.35
C TYR A 6 -3.31 10.68 -13.46
N TYR A 7 -2.78 11.90 -13.51
CA TYR A 7 -1.32 12.12 -13.58
C TYR A 7 -0.59 11.62 -12.33
N LEU A 8 -1.20 11.76 -11.15
CA LEU A 8 -0.61 11.26 -9.92
C LEU A 8 -0.56 9.74 -9.90
N LEU A 9 -1.64 9.07 -10.33
CA LEU A 9 -1.68 7.61 -10.43
C LEU A 9 -0.70 7.07 -11.47
N GLN A 10 -0.53 7.75 -12.60
CA GLN A 10 0.49 7.41 -13.59
C GLN A 10 1.92 7.58 -13.05
N ARG A 11 2.17 8.59 -12.23
CA ARG A 11 3.43 8.77 -11.54
C ARG A 11 3.68 7.63 -10.56
N ASP A 12 2.68 7.30 -9.74
CA ASP A 12 2.77 6.26 -8.73
C ASP A 12 2.97 4.87 -9.37
N LEU A 13 2.35 4.62 -10.54
CA LEU A 13 2.61 3.41 -11.34
C LEU A 13 4.08 3.32 -11.79
N ARG A 14 4.59 4.39 -12.36
CA ARG A 14 6.00 4.45 -12.78
C ARG A 14 6.95 4.24 -11.59
N GLU A 15 6.66 4.87 -10.46
CA GLU A 15 7.47 4.69 -9.24
C GLU A 15 7.52 3.22 -8.81
N LEU A 16 6.39 2.50 -8.87
CA LEU A 16 6.34 1.06 -8.58
C LEU A 16 7.14 0.23 -9.59
N GLU A 17 7.02 0.53 -10.88
CA GLU A 17 7.73 -0.17 -11.95
C GLU A 17 9.24 0.05 -11.91
N GLU A 18 9.68 1.27 -11.62
CA GLU A 18 11.10 1.63 -11.53
C GLU A 18 11.77 1.03 -10.29
N ASN A 19 11.13 1.12 -9.12
CA ASN A 19 11.73 0.68 -7.86
C ASN A 19 11.61 -0.82 -7.63
N LYS A 20 10.66 -1.51 -8.29
CA LYS A 20 10.45 -2.97 -8.19
C LYS A 20 10.48 -3.46 -6.75
N TYR A 21 9.63 -2.86 -5.90
CA TYR A 21 9.57 -3.20 -4.48
C TYR A 21 9.31 -4.69 -4.30
N LYS A 22 10.16 -5.33 -3.50
CA LYS A 22 10.14 -6.78 -3.32
C LYS A 22 8.86 -7.25 -2.62
N GLY A 23 8.19 -8.25 -3.23
CA GLY A 23 6.94 -8.78 -2.70
C GLY A 23 5.75 -7.83 -2.83
N ILE A 24 5.86 -6.75 -3.62
CA ILE A 24 4.77 -5.82 -3.87
C ILE A 24 4.54 -5.71 -5.38
N VAL A 25 3.29 -5.95 -5.79
CA VAL A 25 2.83 -5.74 -7.17
C VAL A 25 1.50 -5.02 -7.11
N ALA A 26 1.31 -3.98 -7.90
CA ALA A 26 0.03 -3.30 -8.03
C ALA A 26 -0.19 -2.81 -9.46
N PHE A 27 -1.44 -2.85 -9.91
CA PHE A 27 -1.84 -2.43 -11.25
C PHE A 27 -3.29 -1.95 -11.25
N PRO A 28 -3.64 -1.00 -12.14
CA PRO A 28 -5.01 -0.55 -12.29
C PRO A 28 -5.86 -1.63 -12.96
N VAL A 29 -7.11 -1.80 -12.50
CA VAL A 29 -8.07 -2.78 -13.05
C VAL A 29 -9.29 -2.12 -13.68
N SER A 30 -9.52 -0.83 -13.43
CA SER A 30 -10.59 -0.07 -14.05
C SER A 30 -10.05 0.83 -15.19
N GLU A 31 -10.86 1.07 -16.20
CA GLU A 31 -10.49 1.95 -17.33
C GLU A 31 -10.18 3.39 -16.88
N ASP A 32 -10.85 3.85 -15.84
CA ASP A 32 -10.64 5.16 -15.24
C ASP A 32 -9.42 5.21 -14.31
N GLN A 33 -8.74 4.07 -14.10
CA GLN A 33 -7.60 3.89 -13.20
C GLN A 33 -7.87 4.25 -11.72
N MET A 34 -9.14 4.35 -11.33
CA MET A 34 -9.51 4.66 -9.95
C MET A 34 -9.54 3.43 -9.04
N THR A 35 -9.58 2.23 -9.62
CA THR A 35 -9.55 0.98 -8.87
C THR A 35 -8.32 0.18 -9.24
N TRP A 36 -7.56 -0.22 -8.24
CA TRP A 36 -6.33 -0.99 -8.38
C TRP A 36 -6.44 -2.30 -7.63
N GLU A 37 -5.82 -3.32 -8.18
CA GLU A 37 -5.48 -4.53 -7.44
C GLU A 37 -4.00 -4.49 -7.06
N ALA A 38 -3.72 -4.95 -5.83
CA ALA A 38 -2.36 -5.12 -5.39
C ALA A 38 -2.19 -6.48 -4.68
N ARG A 39 -0.95 -6.94 -4.68
CA ARG A 39 -0.51 -8.16 -3.99
C ARG A 39 0.67 -7.80 -3.12
N ILE A 40 0.63 -8.23 -1.86
CA ILE A 40 1.71 -8.03 -0.89
C ILE A 40 2.14 -9.38 -0.38
N GLU A 41 3.42 -9.69 -0.49
CA GLU A 41 4.04 -10.84 0.17
C GLU A 41 4.55 -10.44 1.55
N GLY A 42 4.33 -11.29 2.55
CA GLY A 42 4.88 -11.08 3.89
C GLY A 42 6.41 -11.06 3.90
N LEU A 43 6.98 -10.25 4.77
CA LEU A 43 8.43 -10.08 4.88
C LEU A 43 9.14 -11.37 5.28
N LYS A 44 10.38 -11.52 4.80
CA LYS A 44 11.26 -12.62 5.20
C LYS A 44 11.49 -12.61 6.71
N ASP A 45 11.65 -13.78 7.30
CA ASP A 45 11.89 -14.00 8.73
C ASP A 45 10.74 -13.53 9.64
N THR A 46 9.53 -13.39 9.06
CA THR A 46 8.28 -13.13 9.79
C THR A 46 7.32 -14.30 9.70
N ILE A 47 6.29 -14.30 10.54
CA ILE A 47 5.22 -15.31 10.49
C ILE A 47 4.42 -15.25 9.17
N TRP A 48 4.51 -14.15 8.43
CA TRP A 48 3.83 -13.90 7.16
C TRP A 48 4.69 -14.25 5.94
N GLN A 49 5.91 -14.73 6.15
CA GLN A 49 6.83 -15.07 5.04
C GLN A 49 6.20 -16.04 4.05
N GLY A 50 6.24 -15.69 2.77
CA GLY A 50 5.72 -16.50 1.67
C GLY A 50 4.19 -16.47 1.52
N ILE A 51 3.48 -15.76 2.39
CA ILE A 51 2.02 -15.58 2.27
C ILE A 51 1.75 -14.39 1.37
N LEU A 52 1.00 -14.63 0.29
CA LEU A 52 0.60 -13.61 -0.67
C LEU A 52 -0.82 -13.12 -0.35
N LEU A 53 -0.95 -11.85 -0.02
CA LEU A 53 -2.22 -11.21 0.30
C LEU A 53 -2.66 -10.31 -0.85
N ARG A 54 -3.90 -10.50 -1.31
CA ARG A 54 -4.52 -9.65 -2.33
C ARG A 54 -5.32 -8.54 -1.68
N LEU A 55 -5.28 -7.36 -2.27
CA LEU A 55 -6.04 -6.20 -1.81
C LEU A 55 -6.55 -5.36 -2.98
N THR A 56 -7.58 -4.58 -2.71
CA THR A 56 -8.13 -3.59 -3.63
C THR A 56 -7.88 -2.21 -3.04
N ILE A 57 -7.49 -1.28 -3.90
CA ILE A 57 -7.29 0.13 -3.56
C ILE A 57 -8.20 0.94 -4.46
N THR A 58 -9.09 1.73 -3.85
CA THR A 58 -10.02 2.59 -4.58
C THR A 58 -9.67 4.04 -4.30
N PHE A 59 -9.32 4.76 -5.34
CA PHE A 59 -9.01 6.18 -5.29
C PHE A 59 -10.25 7.02 -5.54
N THR A 60 -10.24 8.23 -5.00
CA THR A 60 -11.26 9.25 -5.28
C THR A 60 -10.68 10.35 -6.17
N PRO A 61 -11.52 11.18 -6.81
CA PRO A 61 -11.04 12.32 -7.59
C PRO A 61 -10.20 13.31 -6.80
N GLU A 62 -10.32 13.30 -5.46
CA GLU A 62 -9.55 14.14 -4.53
C GLU A 62 -8.17 13.58 -4.18
N TYR A 63 -7.80 12.43 -4.71
CA TYR A 63 -6.45 11.88 -4.51
C TYR A 63 -5.41 12.87 -5.08
N ASN A 64 -4.38 13.22 -4.40
CA ASN A 64 -3.79 12.82 -3.12
C ASN A 64 -4.13 13.79 -1.96
N LEU A 65 -5.20 14.56 -2.06
CA LEU A 65 -5.67 15.41 -0.95
C LEU A 65 -6.43 14.57 0.10
N ALA A 66 -7.07 13.48 -0.35
CA ALA A 66 -7.72 12.50 0.50
C ALA A 66 -7.06 11.12 0.32
N PRO A 67 -7.04 10.28 1.38
CA PRO A 67 -6.53 8.92 1.28
C PRO A 67 -7.42 8.06 0.39
N PRO A 68 -6.87 7.02 -0.28
CA PRO A 68 -7.66 5.99 -0.93
C PRO A 68 -8.28 5.05 0.09
N VAL A 69 -9.32 4.33 -0.33
CA VAL A 69 -9.88 3.22 0.44
C VAL A 69 -9.12 1.94 0.11
N VAL A 70 -8.59 1.30 1.14
CA VAL A 70 -7.83 0.04 1.01
C VAL A 70 -8.60 -1.09 1.68
N LYS A 71 -8.74 -2.22 0.99
CA LYS A 71 -9.38 -3.43 1.54
C LYS A 71 -8.63 -4.68 1.11
N PHE A 72 -8.34 -5.54 2.05
CA PHE A 72 -7.83 -6.87 1.76
C PHE A 72 -8.95 -7.74 1.16
N LYS A 73 -8.69 -8.33 -0.01
CA LYS A 73 -9.52 -9.40 -0.59
C LYS A 73 -9.21 -10.75 0.09
N THR A 74 -7.93 -10.99 0.32
CA THR A 74 -7.46 -12.09 1.18
C THR A 74 -7.29 -11.51 2.58
N ILE A 75 -8.34 -11.57 3.40
CA ILE A 75 -8.39 -10.92 4.72
C ILE A 75 -7.41 -11.60 5.67
N PRO A 76 -6.34 -10.91 6.12
CA PRO A 76 -5.40 -11.49 7.06
C PRO A 76 -6.01 -11.61 8.46
N PHE A 77 -5.81 -12.76 9.11
CA PHE A 77 -6.12 -12.90 10.53
C PHE A 77 -5.08 -12.13 11.35
N HIS A 78 -5.33 -10.81 11.49
CA HIS A 78 -4.34 -9.86 12.02
C HIS A 78 -5.00 -8.86 12.99
N PRO A 79 -4.34 -8.49 14.11
CA PRO A 79 -4.90 -7.56 15.10
C PRO A 79 -5.39 -6.23 14.52
N ASN A 80 -4.72 -5.72 13.49
CA ASN A 80 -5.01 -4.41 12.88
C ASN A 80 -5.78 -4.51 11.56
N VAL A 81 -6.49 -5.61 11.30
CA VAL A 81 -7.36 -5.76 10.13
C VAL A 81 -8.73 -6.22 10.57
N ASP A 82 -9.75 -5.48 10.14
CA ASP A 82 -11.15 -5.83 10.39
C ASP A 82 -11.52 -7.09 9.59
N GLN A 83 -11.97 -8.13 10.30
CA GLN A 83 -12.26 -9.44 9.70
C GLN A 83 -13.53 -9.45 8.84
N ASN A 84 -14.43 -8.48 9.00
CA ASN A 84 -15.68 -8.42 8.24
C ASN A 84 -15.49 -7.62 6.95
N THR A 85 -14.75 -6.52 7.02
CA THR A 85 -14.59 -5.58 5.91
C THR A 85 -13.27 -5.74 5.14
N GLY A 86 -12.28 -6.39 5.76
CA GLY A 86 -10.92 -6.48 5.24
C GLY A 86 -10.16 -5.15 5.30
N GLN A 87 -10.68 -4.14 6.01
CA GLN A 87 -10.05 -2.83 6.09
C GLN A 87 -8.91 -2.85 7.10
N PRO A 88 -7.68 -2.43 6.72
CA PRO A 88 -6.58 -2.26 7.66
C PRO A 88 -6.80 -1.01 8.50
N CYS A 89 -6.55 -1.09 9.80
CA CYS A 89 -6.54 0.07 10.70
C CYS A 89 -5.17 0.72 10.66
N ILE A 90 -5.04 1.80 9.92
CA ILE A 90 -3.82 2.59 9.78
C ILE A 90 -4.15 4.06 9.94
N ASP A 91 -3.48 4.71 10.87
CA ASP A 91 -3.73 6.08 11.30
C ASP A 91 -3.95 7.09 10.16
N PHE A 92 -3.10 7.07 9.15
CA PHE A 92 -3.17 8.04 8.05
C PHE A 92 -4.21 7.67 6.97
N LEU A 93 -4.69 6.41 6.93
CA LEU A 93 -5.80 6.01 6.07
C LEU A 93 -7.15 6.28 6.74
N ASP A 94 -7.23 6.07 8.06
CA ASP A 94 -8.48 6.19 8.83
C ASP A 94 -8.77 7.62 9.26
N ASN A 95 -7.73 8.46 9.42
CA ASN A 95 -7.87 9.84 9.84
C ASN A 95 -7.39 10.80 8.75
N PRO A 96 -8.31 11.48 8.04
CA PRO A 96 -7.96 12.44 6.98
C PRO A 96 -7.02 13.57 7.43
N ARG A 97 -7.02 13.91 8.74
CA ARG A 97 -6.11 14.93 9.29
C ARG A 97 -4.66 14.47 9.38
N LYS A 98 -4.43 13.16 9.40
CA LYS A 98 -3.08 12.55 9.40
C LYS A 98 -2.59 12.22 7.99
N TRP A 99 -3.48 12.30 7.00
CA TRP A 99 -3.11 12.10 5.61
C TRP A 99 -2.21 13.24 5.12
N LYS A 100 -1.15 12.89 4.42
CA LYS A 100 -0.24 13.87 3.80
C LYS A 100 -0.27 13.70 2.29
N ALA A 101 -0.37 14.82 1.57
CA ALA A 101 -0.33 14.82 0.10
C ALA A 101 1.00 14.31 -0.49
N SER A 102 2.02 14.09 0.33
CA SER A 102 3.29 13.47 -0.05
C SER A 102 3.25 11.93 -0.03
N TYR A 103 2.19 11.32 0.54
CA TYR A 103 2.06 9.88 0.51
C TYR A 103 1.74 9.41 -0.91
N THR A 104 2.40 8.33 -1.32
CA THR A 104 2.25 7.68 -2.63
C THR A 104 1.66 6.29 -2.43
N LEU A 105 1.22 5.67 -3.52
CA LEU A 105 0.77 4.28 -3.50
C LEU A 105 1.85 3.35 -2.94
N SER A 106 3.11 3.57 -3.30
CA SER A 106 4.25 2.79 -2.76
C SER A 106 4.34 2.91 -1.24
N SER A 107 4.20 4.12 -0.69
CA SER A 107 4.26 4.33 0.76
C SER A 107 3.12 3.61 1.50
N ILE A 108 1.93 3.55 0.91
CA ILE A 108 0.78 2.81 1.45
C ILE A 108 1.09 1.31 1.47
N LEU A 109 1.52 0.75 0.33
CA LEU A 109 1.77 -0.68 0.19
C LEU A 109 2.92 -1.16 1.10
N LEU A 110 3.99 -0.37 1.21
CA LEU A 110 5.10 -0.64 2.12
C LEU A 110 4.64 -0.60 3.59
N THR A 111 3.80 0.39 3.96
CA THR A 111 3.25 0.46 5.32
C THR A 111 2.39 -0.76 5.65
N LEU A 112 1.56 -1.23 4.71
CA LEU A 112 0.77 -2.44 4.88
C LEU A 112 1.65 -3.68 5.08
N GLN A 113 2.73 -3.80 4.31
CA GLN A 113 3.68 -4.91 4.43
C GLN A 113 4.37 -4.91 5.80
N VAL A 114 4.74 -3.73 6.32
CA VAL A 114 5.32 -3.60 7.67
C VAL A 114 4.28 -3.87 8.75
N MET A 115 3.06 -3.37 8.61
CA MET A 115 1.98 -3.58 9.56
C MET A 115 1.76 -5.08 9.83
N LEU A 116 1.82 -5.92 8.79
CA LEU A 116 1.68 -7.37 8.95
C LEU A 116 2.73 -7.96 9.91
N SER A 117 3.94 -7.43 9.88
CA SER A 117 5.06 -7.89 10.72
C SER A 117 5.11 -7.25 12.10
N ASN A 118 4.50 -6.08 12.25
CA ASN A 118 4.54 -5.28 13.47
C ASN A 118 3.12 -4.89 13.91
N PRO A 119 2.35 -5.82 14.48
CA PRO A 119 0.99 -5.53 14.94
C PRO A 119 0.98 -4.55 16.11
N VAL A 120 0.07 -3.58 16.06
CA VAL A 120 -0.23 -2.66 17.15
C VAL A 120 -1.30 -3.27 18.04
N LEU A 121 -0.98 -3.54 19.30
CA LEU A 121 -1.86 -4.24 20.24
C LEU A 121 -2.65 -3.31 21.17
N GLU A 122 -2.34 -2.00 21.16
CA GLU A 122 -3.00 -1.05 22.06
C GLU A 122 -4.51 -0.88 21.77
N LYS A 123 -4.90 -0.89 20.49
CA LYS A 123 -6.31 -0.75 20.07
C LYS A 123 -6.56 -1.65 18.87
N PRO A 124 -6.55 -2.96 19.05
CA PRO A 124 -6.76 -3.89 17.95
C PRO A 124 -8.21 -3.85 17.48
N VAL A 125 -8.43 -3.93 16.17
CA VAL A 125 -9.76 -4.07 15.56
C VAL A 125 -10.20 -5.53 15.51
N ASN A 126 -9.26 -6.47 15.54
CA ASN A 126 -9.48 -7.90 15.69
C ASN A 126 -8.96 -8.36 17.05
N LEU A 127 -9.86 -8.40 18.04
CA LEU A 127 -9.51 -8.75 19.42
C LEU A 127 -9.05 -10.19 19.55
N GLU A 128 -9.65 -11.12 18.79
CA GLU A 128 -9.29 -12.55 18.83
C GLU A 128 -7.84 -12.76 18.37
N ALA A 129 -7.48 -12.16 17.23
CA ALA A 129 -6.10 -12.23 16.74
C ALA A 129 -5.10 -11.60 17.70
N ALA A 130 -5.46 -10.48 18.34
CA ALA A 130 -4.62 -9.81 19.33
C ALA A 130 -4.43 -10.66 20.59
N GLN A 131 -5.51 -11.26 21.09
CA GLN A 131 -5.47 -12.13 22.26
C GLN A 131 -4.58 -13.34 22.00
N ILE A 132 -4.82 -14.09 20.93
CA ILE A 132 -4.04 -15.29 20.61
C ILE A 132 -2.57 -14.94 20.40
N LEU A 133 -2.26 -13.83 19.72
CA LEU A 133 -0.88 -13.38 19.52
C LEU A 133 -0.20 -13.05 20.85
N THR A 134 -0.91 -12.43 21.79
CA THR A 134 -0.38 -12.07 23.11
C THR A 134 -0.18 -13.29 24.01
N GLU A 135 -1.12 -14.22 23.98
CA GLU A 135 -1.08 -15.44 24.81
C GLU A 135 -0.07 -16.46 24.31
N SER A 136 0.02 -16.63 22.97
CA SER A 136 0.91 -17.61 22.35
C SER A 136 1.21 -17.29 20.88
N GLU A 137 2.38 -16.71 20.63
CA GLU A 137 2.87 -16.47 19.27
C GLU A 137 2.96 -17.77 18.44
N SER A 138 3.34 -18.88 19.07
CA SER A 138 3.42 -20.19 18.42
C SER A 138 2.05 -20.67 17.93
N MET A 139 1.01 -20.49 18.73
CA MET A 139 -0.38 -20.83 18.35
C MET A 139 -0.85 -19.91 17.23
N TYR A 140 -0.61 -18.62 17.34
CA TYR A 140 -0.94 -17.64 16.30
C TYR A 140 -0.29 -18.02 14.96
N LYS A 141 1.00 -18.38 14.97
CA LYS A 141 1.73 -18.86 13.79
C LYS A 141 1.08 -20.10 13.16
N LEU A 142 0.67 -21.07 13.97
CA LEU A 142 -0.02 -22.28 13.49
C LEU A 142 -1.36 -21.96 12.83
N ILE A 143 -2.11 -21.03 13.40
CA ILE A 143 -3.39 -20.56 12.84
C ILE A 143 -3.16 -19.91 11.47
N ILE A 144 -2.21 -18.98 11.38
CA ILE A 144 -1.84 -18.33 10.11
C ILE A 144 -1.45 -19.38 9.07
N GLN A 145 -0.56 -20.31 9.42
CA GLN A 145 -0.12 -21.36 8.50
C GLN A 145 -1.29 -22.25 8.05
N LYS A 146 -2.24 -22.58 8.94
CA LYS A 146 -3.42 -23.38 8.60
C LYS A 146 -4.35 -22.62 7.64
N ILE A 147 -4.65 -21.34 7.92
CA ILE A 147 -5.56 -20.53 7.12
C ILE A 147 -5.01 -20.35 5.68
N TYR A 148 -3.70 -20.16 5.54
CA TYR A 148 -3.10 -19.82 4.24
C TYR A 148 -2.47 -21.00 3.50
N ARG A 149 -2.40 -22.19 4.09
CA ARG A 149 -1.91 -23.41 3.40
C ARG A 149 -2.71 -23.69 2.14
N ASP A 150 -4.02 -23.62 2.22
CA ASP A 150 -4.91 -23.94 1.11
C ASP A 150 -4.83 -22.85 0.02
N THR A 151 -4.62 -21.60 0.42
CA THR A 151 -4.42 -20.48 -0.51
C THR A 151 -3.13 -20.62 -1.31
N LEU A 152 -2.05 -21.05 -0.66
CA LEU A 152 -0.77 -21.34 -1.33
C LEU A 152 -0.91 -22.51 -2.34
N LEU A 153 -1.70 -23.52 -2.02
CA LEU A 153 -1.97 -24.65 -2.92
C LEU A 153 -2.85 -24.25 -4.10
N LEU A 154 -3.87 -23.41 -3.89
CA LEU A 154 -4.77 -22.91 -4.94
C LEU A 154 -4.07 -21.97 -5.91
N ASP A 155 -3.19 -21.09 -5.44
CA ASP A 155 -2.38 -20.23 -6.32
C ASP A 155 -1.39 -21.04 -7.17
N GLN A 156 -0.89 -22.17 -6.68
CA GLN A 156 -0.07 -23.09 -7.47
C GLN A 156 -0.86 -23.82 -8.56
N VAL A 157 -2.13 -24.11 -8.32
CA VAL A 157 -3.01 -24.79 -9.31
C VAL A 157 -3.55 -23.79 -10.35
N SER A 158 -3.83 -22.55 -9.98
CA SER A 158 -4.32 -21.52 -10.91
C SER A 158 -3.23 -20.92 -11.82
N SER A 159 -1.96 -21.12 -11.50
CA SER A 159 -0.81 -20.62 -12.29
C SER A 159 -0.51 -21.44 -13.56
N TYR A 160 -1.22 -22.55 -13.78
CA TYR A 160 -1.03 -23.36 -15.01
C TYR A 160 -1.66 -22.76 -16.28
N SER A 161 -2.24 -21.57 -16.24
CA SER A 161 -2.91 -20.96 -17.41
C SER A 161 -2.43 -19.56 -17.82
N SER A 162 -1.31 -19.05 -17.32
CA SER A 162 -0.72 -17.81 -17.84
C SER A 162 0.81 -17.80 -17.70
N GLU A 163 1.49 -18.21 -18.78
CA GLU A 163 2.94 -18.41 -18.80
C GLU A 163 3.82 -17.16 -18.67
N ASP A 164 3.27 -15.95 -18.72
CA ASP A 164 4.07 -14.71 -18.74
C ASP A 164 4.11 -13.94 -17.40
N SER A 165 3.17 -14.20 -16.48
CA SER A 165 3.19 -13.56 -15.15
C SER A 165 4.13 -14.22 -14.15
N ASP A 166 4.46 -15.49 -14.36
CA ASP A 166 5.20 -16.32 -13.38
C ASP A 166 6.72 -16.07 -13.35
N LYS A 167 7.28 -15.47 -14.40
CA LYS A 167 8.72 -15.16 -14.41
C LYS A 167 9.10 -14.01 -13.49
N LEU A 168 8.14 -13.13 -13.15
CA LEU A 168 8.35 -11.99 -12.26
C LEU A 168 8.20 -12.32 -10.75
N ILE A 169 7.50 -13.43 -10.42
CA ILE A 169 7.16 -13.79 -9.03
C ILE A 169 8.26 -14.65 -8.37
N LYS A 170 9.16 -15.21 -9.17
CA LYS A 170 10.07 -16.31 -8.72
C LYS A 170 11.32 -15.92 -7.96
N ALA A 171 11.58 -14.72 -7.64
CA ALA A 171 12.72 -14.44 -6.78
C ALA A 171 12.62 -13.08 -6.13
N ILE A 172 12.22 -13.02 -4.87
CA ILE A 172 12.87 -11.96 -4.11
C ILE A 172 12.54 -12.13 -2.62
N LYS A 173 13.41 -12.79 -1.92
CA LYS A 173 13.43 -12.85 -0.46
C LYS A 173 14.23 -11.67 0.06
N ILE A 174 13.61 -10.71 0.73
CA ILE A 174 14.31 -9.62 1.42
C ILE A 174 14.47 -9.95 2.89
N SER A 175 15.63 -9.60 3.42
CA SER A 175 15.86 -9.58 4.87
C SER A 175 15.16 -8.35 5.49
N PHE A 176 14.74 -8.47 6.73
CA PHE A 176 14.16 -7.36 7.48
C PHE A 176 15.10 -6.14 7.55
N ASP A 177 16.41 -6.38 7.66
CA ASP A 177 17.43 -5.32 7.71
C ASP A 177 17.54 -4.56 6.38
N ASP A 178 17.48 -5.26 5.25
CA ASP A 178 17.48 -4.63 3.92
C ASP A 178 16.21 -3.81 3.72
N TYR A 179 15.08 -4.30 4.22
CA TYR A 179 13.83 -3.60 4.18
C TYR A 179 13.86 -2.32 5.05
N HIS A 180 14.32 -2.44 6.30
CA HIS A 180 14.39 -1.31 7.22
C HIS A 180 15.34 -0.22 6.71
N LYS A 181 16.46 -0.61 6.07
CA LYS A 181 17.39 0.30 5.44
C LYS A 181 16.73 1.03 4.26
N THR A 182 16.04 0.30 3.38
CA THR A 182 15.33 0.87 2.23
C THR A 182 14.19 1.79 2.69
N TRP A 183 13.44 1.40 3.75
CA TRP A 183 12.37 2.20 4.33
C TRP A 183 12.88 3.48 5.00
N SER A 184 13.96 3.41 5.76
CA SER A 184 14.57 4.58 6.39
C SER A 184 15.10 5.56 5.35
N GLU A 185 15.65 5.09 4.24
CA GLU A 185 16.07 5.93 3.12
C GLU A 185 14.88 6.59 2.41
N ILE A 186 13.79 5.85 2.18
CA ILE A 186 12.55 6.39 1.55
C ILE A 186 11.87 7.39 2.48
N ALA A 187 11.78 7.10 3.77
CA ALA A 187 11.12 7.96 4.76
C ALA A 187 11.93 9.24 5.07
N THR A 188 13.26 9.18 4.98
CA THR A 188 14.13 10.28 5.40
C THR A 188 14.71 11.10 4.26
N SER A 189 14.94 10.53 3.07
CA SER A 189 15.68 11.23 1.98
C SER A 189 14.82 11.67 0.80
N LYS A 190 13.82 10.92 0.40
CA LYS A 190 13.10 11.19 -0.86
C LYS A 190 11.91 12.12 -0.77
N ALA A 191 11.36 12.38 0.39
CA ALA A 191 10.38 13.46 0.54
C ALA A 191 10.99 14.84 0.16
N ALA A 192 12.30 15.02 0.33
CA ALA A 192 13.02 16.23 -0.06
C ALA A 192 13.48 16.23 -1.53
N GLU A 193 13.79 15.07 -2.11
CA GLU A 193 14.30 14.97 -3.49
C GLU A 193 13.21 14.87 -4.57
N CYS A 194 12.00 14.44 -4.22
CA CYS A 194 10.88 14.39 -5.16
C CYS A 194 10.49 15.78 -5.71
N PHE A 195 11.02 16.87 -5.13
CA PHE A 195 10.91 18.22 -5.68
C PHE A 195 11.95 18.54 -6.77
N ARG A 196 12.90 17.65 -7.07
CA ARG A 196 13.99 17.87 -8.05
C ARG A 196 13.92 17.00 -9.30
N THR A 197 12.74 16.48 -9.67
CA THR A 197 12.63 15.73 -10.93
C THR A 197 12.73 16.65 -12.16
N PRO A 198 13.36 16.19 -13.27
CA PRO A 198 13.51 16.99 -14.50
C PRO A 198 12.20 17.49 -15.12
N MET A 199 11.06 16.88 -14.78
CA MET A 199 9.73 17.34 -15.19
C MET A 199 9.37 18.74 -14.66
N LEU A 200 9.93 19.16 -13.53
CA LEU A 200 9.71 20.49 -12.96
C LEU A 200 10.46 21.60 -13.72
N GLN A 201 11.40 21.23 -14.60
CA GLN A 201 12.13 22.19 -15.44
C GLN A 201 11.46 22.46 -16.79
N ASN A 202 10.37 21.75 -17.13
CA ASN A 202 9.63 21.99 -18.36
C ASN A 202 8.75 23.25 -18.21
N PRO A 203 8.95 24.31 -19.03
CA PRO A 203 8.19 25.57 -18.94
C PRO A 203 6.66 25.39 -19.08
N ALA A 204 6.21 24.41 -19.87
CA ALA A 204 4.79 24.08 -20.01
C ALA A 204 4.19 23.50 -18.72
N PHE A 205 5.00 22.73 -17.97
CA PHE A 205 4.60 22.15 -16.69
C PHE A 205 4.56 23.20 -15.57
N LEU A 206 5.52 24.12 -15.55
CA LEU A 206 5.56 25.24 -14.59
C LEU A 206 4.33 26.16 -14.71
N GLY A 207 3.86 26.42 -15.91
CA GLY A 207 2.64 27.21 -16.13
C GLY A 207 1.38 26.53 -15.57
N HIS A 208 1.25 25.22 -15.71
CA HIS A 208 0.17 24.43 -15.12
C HIS A 208 0.30 24.30 -13.59
N HIS A 209 1.51 24.16 -13.07
CA HIS A 209 1.80 24.07 -11.64
C HIS A 209 1.43 25.36 -10.88
N HIS A 210 1.69 26.54 -11.46
CA HIS A 210 1.28 27.81 -10.85
C HIS A 210 -0.24 28.00 -10.80
N LYS A 211 -0.96 27.65 -11.87
CA LYS A 211 -2.43 27.65 -11.87
C LYS A 211 -3.00 26.69 -10.83
N TRP A 212 -2.37 25.56 -10.70
CA TRP A 212 -2.77 24.51 -9.78
C TRP A 212 -2.55 24.90 -8.30
N LYS A 213 -1.39 25.44 -7.96
CA LYS A 213 -1.08 25.97 -6.61
C LYS A 213 -2.04 27.08 -6.18
N LYS A 214 -2.52 27.87 -7.14
CA LYS A 214 -3.54 28.89 -6.89
C LYS A 214 -4.92 28.30 -6.58
N MET A 215 -5.30 27.21 -7.25
CA MET A 215 -6.54 26.47 -6.97
C MET A 215 -6.49 25.74 -5.62
N GLU A 216 -5.35 25.12 -5.30
CA GLU A 216 -5.13 24.43 -4.02
C GLU A 216 -5.30 25.39 -2.82
N ARG A 217 -4.71 26.58 -2.90
CA ARG A 217 -4.88 27.63 -1.86
C ARG A 217 -6.31 28.13 -1.74
N LYS A 218 -7.08 28.13 -2.84
CA LYS A 218 -8.50 28.51 -2.82
C LYS A 218 -9.34 27.44 -2.11
N HIS A 219 -9.11 26.17 -2.41
CA HIS A 219 -9.77 25.05 -1.74
C HIS A 219 -9.42 24.96 -0.25
N GLN A 220 -8.17 25.15 0.13
CA GLN A 220 -7.78 25.16 1.55
C GLN A 220 -8.49 26.29 2.34
N LYS A 221 -8.71 27.45 1.72
CA LYS A 221 -9.46 28.56 2.36
C LYS A 221 -10.94 28.23 2.52
N GLU A 222 -11.55 27.54 1.55
CA GLU A 222 -12.97 27.15 1.61
C GLU A 222 -13.23 26.04 2.65
N TRP A 223 -12.23 25.18 2.90
CA TRP A 223 -12.32 24.13 3.94
C TRP A 223 -12.12 24.64 5.36
N ASN A 224 -11.35 25.71 5.53
CA ASN A 224 -11.13 26.32 6.86
C ASN A 224 -12.28 27.26 7.27
N LEU A 225 -13.28 27.50 6.42
CA LEU A 225 -14.44 28.35 6.67
C LEU A 225 -15.73 27.55 6.95
N LYS A 226 -15.67 26.22 7.01
CA LYS A 226 -16.70 25.29 7.46
C LYS A 226 -16.27 24.58 8.74
#